data_5ebdb028cdeb638edbe7cf0e065cec9a
#
_entry.id   5ebdb028cdeb638edbe7cf0e065cec9a
#
_cell.length_a   1.000
_cell.length_b   1.000
_cell.length_c   1.000
_cell.angle_alpha   90.00
_cell.angle_beta   90.00
_cell.angle_gamma   90.00
#
_symmetry.space_group_name_H-M   'P 1'
#
loop_
_entity.id
_entity.type
_entity.pdbx_description
1 polymer ?
#
loop_
_entity_poly.entity_id
_entity_poly.type
_entity_poly.pdbx_seq_one_letter_code
_entity_poly.pdbx_strand_id
1 'polypeptide(L)' 'MSDWVAHLDDASGYTYYQNNLTGETTWDKPEGFV' A
#
# COMPACT_ATOMS: atom_id res chain seq x y z
N MET A 1 0.87 0.71 -15.16
CA MET A 1 0.01 1.37 -14.18
C MET A 1 -0.03 0.54 -12.90
N SER A 2 0.04 1.19 -11.77
CA SER A 2 0.09 0.47 -10.48
C SER A 2 -1.31 0.31 -9.89
N ASP A 3 -1.60 -0.87 -9.36
CA ASP A 3 -2.85 -1.12 -8.64
C ASP A 3 -2.71 -0.90 -7.14
N TRP A 4 -1.58 -0.40 -6.72
CA TRP A 4 -1.31 -0.14 -5.32
C TRP A 4 -1.79 1.25 -4.91
N VAL A 5 -2.38 1.33 -3.72
CA VAL A 5 -2.85 2.59 -3.15
C VAL A 5 -2.23 2.73 -1.77
N ALA A 6 -1.71 3.91 -1.47
CA ALA A 6 -1.11 4.19 -0.18
C ALA A 6 -2.19 4.65 0.80
N HIS A 7 -2.17 4.08 2.00
CA HIS A 7 -3.09 4.46 3.09
C HIS A 7 -2.30 4.76 4.35
N LEU A 8 -2.69 5.80 5.05
CA LEU A 8 -2.08 6.12 6.34
C LEU A 8 -2.82 5.36 7.44
N ASP A 9 -2.06 4.64 8.25
CA ASP A 9 -2.63 3.94 9.41
C ASP A 9 -2.49 4.84 10.65
N ASP A 10 -3.61 5.36 11.12
CA ASP A 10 -3.60 6.28 12.26
C ASP A 10 -3.12 5.62 13.53
N ALA A 11 -3.35 4.32 13.67
CA ALA A 11 -3.00 3.61 14.90
C ALA A 11 -1.50 3.52 15.08
N SER A 12 -0.76 3.31 14.00
CA SER A 12 0.69 3.18 14.06
C SER A 12 1.43 4.42 13.58
N GLY A 13 0.75 5.27 12.79
CA GLY A 13 1.36 6.43 12.17
C GLY A 13 2.18 6.09 10.94
N TYR A 14 2.09 4.86 10.46
CA TYR A 14 2.83 4.43 9.28
C TYR A 14 1.92 4.31 8.08
N THR A 15 2.51 4.43 6.90
CA THR A 15 1.78 4.23 5.66
C THR A 15 1.89 2.77 5.23
N TYR A 16 0.77 2.19 4.82
CA TYR A 16 0.75 0.87 4.23
C TYR A 16 0.17 0.95 2.83
N TYR A 17 0.39 -0.09 2.05
CA TYR A 17 -0.03 -0.12 0.65
C TYR A 17 -0.98 -1.27 0.43
N GLN A 18 -2.03 -1.04 -0.32
CA GLN A 18 -3.03 -2.05 -0.63
C GLN A 18 -3.11 -2.23 -2.14
N ASN A 19 -3.07 -3.49 -2.58
CA ASN A 19 -3.24 -3.81 -3.99
C ASN A 19 -4.72 -4.07 -4.27
N ASN A 20 -5.31 -3.20 -5.09
CA ASN A 20 -6.74 -3.29 -5.40
C ASN A 20 -7.05 -4.42 -6.38
N LEU A 21 -6.04 -4.99 -7.02
CA LEU A 21 -6.24 -6.08 -7.96
C LEU A 21 -6.27 -7.43 -7.23
N THR A 22 -5.37 -7.64 -6.28
CA THR A 22 -5.25 -8.91 -5.58
C THR A 22 -5.76 -8.87 -4.14
N GLY A 23 -5.89 -7.67 -3.58
CA GLY A 23 -6.29 -7.50 -2.18
C GLY A 23 -5.13 -7.58 -1.20
N GLU A 24 -3.90 -7.65 -1.69
CA GLU A 24 -2.73 -7.72 -0.83
C GLU A 24 -2.48 -6.40 -0.12
N THR A 25 -1.85 -6.50 1.07
CA THR A 25 -1.41 -5.31 1.80
C THR A 25 0.04 -5.50 2.21
N THR A 26 0.78 -4.40 2.29
CA THR A 26 2.17 -4.44 2.70
C THR A 26 2.56 -3.12 3.34
N TRP A 27 3.52 -3.20 4.26
CA TRP A 27 4.07 -1.99 4.88
C TRP A 27 5.21 -1.42 4.07
N ASP A 28 5.83 -2.22 3.21
CA ASP A 28 6.93 -1.78 2.37
C ASP A 28 6.41 -1.24 1.06
N LYS A 29 7.11 -0.22 0.53
CA LYS A 29 6.74 0.34 -0.75
C LYS A 29 6.87 -0.73 -1.83
N PRO A 30 5.77 -1.08 -2.51
CA PRO A 30 5.81 -2.15 -3.49
C PRO A 30 6.65 -1.79 -4.71
N GLU A 31 7.18 -2.81 -5.33
CA GLU A 31 7.88 -2.65 -6.60
C GLU A 31 6.88 -2.18 -7.65
N GLY A 32 7.24 -1.17 -8.42
CA GLY A 32 6.36 -0.61 -9.42
C GLY A 32 5.43 0.47 -8.89
N PHE A 33 5.39 0.70 -7.60
CA PHE A 33 4.64 1.80 -7.01
C PHE A 33 5.41 3.09 -7.22
N VAL A 34 4.72 4.09 -7.70
CA VAL A 34 5.37 5.37 -7.99
C VAL A 34 4.74 6.47 -7.18
#